data_769a2db028cb7e311e8a8599ea9441b1
#
_entry.id   769a2db028cb7e311e8a8599ea9441b1
#
_cell.length_a   1.000
_cell.length_b   1.000
_cell.length_c   1.000
_cell.angle_alpha   90.00
_cell.angle_beta   90.00
_cell.angle_gamma   90.00
#
_symmetry.space_group_name_H-M   'P 1'
#
loop_
_entity.id
_entity.type
_entity.pdbx_description
1 polymer ?
#
loop_
_entity_poly.entity_id
_entity_poly.type
_entity_poly.pdbx_seq_one_letter_code
_entity_poly.pdbx_strand_id
1 'polypeptide(L)'
;MNRRRLLTLLLILVCCVAEFSHHIVPASQKAPDTAPVVIPFELLTRHILIKVRINNSAPLSFIFDTGDKDAIVDLKLARSLGLKLQGEVHIGGAGPGSLRGSHVRDASLSVVGLEGNTQPVVLALPLDDLRPRFGHDIDGIIGADFIKQFVVEVDYLARVLRLHNKDKFGYSGSGEIIPIHLNSAGHPSIPAEITVTGRPPIKGDFVIDIGSGAALALHRPFVEEEHLLGPTQKTIRLLGGGGAGGKITGRVGRIAELKVGTFRIDNPPTLFSQDKSGAFASSEFDGNIGGQILSKFTVFLDYGRGRIILEPNASFKDLISPASSGLKLVAEGSDYKTFRVEEMLEDSPATEAGLQPGDVILSVDGRMAAELTLTTLLEILEKPVPHKLSVRRGEQTLQITLTPRQLI
;
A
#
# COMPACT_ATOMS: atom_id res chain seq x y z
N MET A 1 71.47 -74.74 14.42
CA MET A 1 71.28 -75.44 13.13
C MET A 1 70.66 -74.57 12.12
N ASN A 2 71.37 -74.28 11.14
CA ASN A 2 71.14 -73.39 9.98
C ASN A 2 69.83 -73.43 9.26
N ARG A 3 69.39 -72.27 8.76
CA ARG A 3 69.03 -72.15 7.34
C ARG A 3 69.05 -70.68 6.92
N ARG A 4 69.74 -70.47 5.83
CA ARG A 4 70.04 -69.20 5.16
C ARG A 4 68.79 -68.58 4.53
N ARG A 5 68.71 -67.23 4.60
CA ARG A 5 67.72 -66.42 3.92
C ARG A 5 68.29 -65.94 2.60
N LEU A 6 67.55 -66.16 1.54
CA LEU A 6 67.75 -65.56 0.20
C LEU A 6 66.91 -64.29 0.08
N LEU A 7 67.54 -63.14 -0.19
CA LEU A 7 66.90 -61.92 -0.49
C LEU A 7 66.58 -61.88 -2.00
N THR A 8 65.33 -61.72 -2.36
CA THR A 8 64.93 -61.42 -3.73
C THR A 8 64.38 -59.99 -3.76
N LEU A 9 65.06 -59.08 -4.50
CA LEU A 9 64.65 -57.72 -4.75
C LEU A 9 63.57 -57.77 -5.81
N LEU A 10 62.39 -57.24 -5.50
CA LEU A 10 61.32 -57.03 -6.47
C LEU A 10 61.21 -55.51 -6.72
N LEU A 11 61.52 -55.07 -7.94
CA LEU A 11 61.34 -53.72 -8.43
C LEU A 11 59.87 -53.56 -8.71
N ILE A 12 59.16 -52.65 -7.96
CA ILE A 12 57.80 -52.28 -8.25
C ILE A 12 57.85 -50.97 -9.05
N LEU A 13 57.43 -51.06 -10.31
CA LEU A 13 57.17 -49.93 -11.21
C LEU A 13 55.85 -49.27 -10.78
N VAL A 14 55.90 -48.06 -10.24
CA VAL A 14 54.72 -47.28 -9.88
C VAL A 14 54.25 -46.55 -11.13
N CYS A 15 53.23 -47.08 -11.80
CA CYS A 15 52.41 -46.29 -12.80
C CYS A 15 51.52 -45.32 -12.06
N CYS A 16 51.78 -44.00 -12.14
CA CYS A 16 50.85 -42.96 -11.76
C CYS A 16 49.72 -42.93 -12.78
N VAL A 17 48.57 -43.51 -12.42
CA VAL A 17 47.31 -43.26 -13.10
C VAL A 17 46.70 -42.00 -12.47
N ALA A 18 46.70 -40.89 -13.22
CA ALA A 18 45.99 -39.69 -12.85
C ALA A 18 44.50 -39.95 -12.99
N GLU A 19 43.81 -40.19 -11.89
CA GLU A 19 42.32 -40.18 -11.87
C GLU A 19 41.83 -38.76 -12.08
N PHE A 20 41.33 -38.46 -13.28
CA PHE A 20 40.48 -37.29 -13.52
C PHE A 20 39.15 -37.51 -12.81
N SER A 21 39.04 -37.03 -11.58
CA SER A 21 37.75 -36.87 -10.90
C SER A 21 36.93 -35.86 -11.65
N HIS A 22 36.02 -36.34 -12.47
CA HIS A 22 34.96 -35.51 -13.03
C HIS A 22 34.08 -35.05 -11.86
N HIS A 23 34.27 -33.81 -11.38
CA HIS A 23 33.30 -33.16 -10.54
C HIS A 23 32.03 -32.95 -11.40
N ILE A 24 31.09 -33.90 -11.27
CA ILE A 24 29.71 -33.68 -11.71
C ILE A 24 29.17 -32.55 -10.81
N VAL A 25 29.15 -31.33 -11.38
CA VAL A 25 28.39 -30.22 -10.79
C VAL A 25 26.94 -30.70 -10.74
N PRO A 26 26.33 -30.85 -9.56
CA PRO A 26 24.90 -31.23 -9.54
C PRO A 26 24.13 -30.21 -10.32
N ALA A 27 23.34 -30.68 -11.29
CA ALA A 27 22.39 -29.85 -12.00
C ALA A 27 21.59 -29.07 -10.96
N SER A 28 21.57 -27.74 -11.12
CA SER A 28 20.78 -26.84 -10.29
C SER A 28 19.41 -27.48 -10.09
N GLN A 29 19.12 -27.92 -8.88
CA GLN A 29 17.79 -28.39 -8.52
C GLN A 29 16.86 -27.19 -8.76
N LYS A 30 16.02 -27.28 -9.79
CA LYS A 30 14.92 -26.37 -10.00
C LYS A 30 14.17 -26.25 -8.66
N ALA A 31 14.09 -25.05 -8.11
CA ALA A 31 13.36 -24.81 -6.87
C ALA A 31 12.02 -25.57 -6.91
N PRO A 32 11.58 -26.17 -5.82
CA PRO A 32 10.34 -26.92 -5.84
C PRO A 32 9.22 -26.06 -6.40
N ASP A 33 8.42 -26.61 -7.29
CA ASP A 33 7.29 -25.99 -8.05
C ASP A 33 6.22 -25.36 -7.14
N THR A 34 6.49 -25.24 -5.83
CA THR A 34 5.65 -24.73 -4.75
C THR A 34 6.20 -23.45 -4.11
N ALA A 35 7.43 -23.01 -4.43
CA ALA A 35 7.98 -21.78 -3.88
C ALA A 35 7.23 -20.56 -4.49
N PRO A 36 6.85 -19.56 -3.67
CA PRO A 36 6.20 -18.35 -4.17
C PRO A 36 7.16 -17.50 -5.01
N VAL A 37 6.61 -16.79 -5.98
CA VAL A 37 7.36 -15.72 -6.66
C VAL A 37 7.38 -14.51 -5.74
N VAL A 38 8.58 -13.95 -5.49
CA VAL A 38 8.78 -12.81 -4.60
C VAL A 38 8.91 -11.53 -5.42
N ILE A 39 8.00 -10.60 -5.22
CA ILE A 39 7.97 -9.29 -5.89
C ILE A 39 8.26 -8.21 -4.83
N PRO A 40 9.39 -7.51 -4.90
CA PRO A 40 9.64 -6.37 -4.01
C PRO A 40 8.71 -5.21 -4.33
N PHE A 41 8.32 -4.45 -3.29
CA PHE A 41 7.52 -3.25 -3.46
C PHE A 41 8.11 -2.03 -2.74
N GLU A 42 7.76 -0.86 -3.22
CA GLU A 42 7.97 0.41 -2.52
C GLU A 42 6.71 0.75 -1.71
N LEU A 43 6.90 1.24 -0.48
CA LEU A 43 5.79 1.74 0.34
C LEU A 43 5.84 3.26 0.35
N LEU A 44 4.92 3.90 -0.37
CA LEU A 44 4.82 5.35 -0.48
C LEU A 44 3.52 5.84 0.13
N THR A 45 3.59 6.73 1.11
CA THR A 45 2.41 7.25 1.82
C THR A 45 1.42 6.14 2.23
N ARG A 46 1.96 4.99 2.65
CA ARG A 46 1.26 3.76 3.07
C ARG A 46 0.57 2.97 1.93
N HIS A 47 0.90 3.26 0.67
CA HIS A 47 0.43 2.51 -0.49
C HIS A 47 1.55 1.64 -1.06
N ILE A 48 1.20 0.48 -1.54
CA ILE A 48 2.13 -0.47 -2.16
C ILE A 48 2.29 -0.13 -3.64
N LEU A 49 3.53 0.13 -4.08
CA LEU A 49 3.89 0.30 -5.47
C LEU A 49 4.76 -0.85 -5.95
N ILE A 50 4.36 -1.47 -7.07
CA ILE A 50 5.13 -2.52 -7.73
C ILE A 50 5.55 -2.08 -9.13
N LYS A 51 6.59 -2.71 -9.66
CA LYS A 51 7.06 -2.44 -11.02
C LYS A 51 6.39 -3.40 -12.00
N VAL A 52 5.80 -2.82 -13.04
CA VAL A 52 5.15 -3.57 -14.13
C VAL A 52 5.67 -3.09 -15.48
N ARG A 53 5.41 -3.85 -16.53
CA ARG A 53 5.62 -3.43 -17.92
C ARG A 53 4.31 -3.52 -18.67
N ILE A 54 4.06 -2.57 -19.56
CA ILE A 54 2.97 -2.64 -20.54
C ILE A 54 3.62 -2.96 -21.87
N ASN A 55 3.26 -4.11 -22.47
CA ASN A 55 3.94 -4.63 -23.66
C ASN A 55 5.47 -4.67 -23.44
N ASN A 56 6.23 -3.94 -24.26
CA ASN A 56 7.69 -3.86 -24.17
C ASN A 56 8.20 -2.58 -23.50
N SER A 57 7.40 -1.91 -22.67
CA SER A 57 7.83 -0.68 -22.00
C SER A 57 8.98 -0.88 -21.02
N ALA A 58 9.65 0.19 -20.61
CA ALA A 58 10.44 0.21 -19.39
C ALA A 58 9.55 -0.12 -18.18
N PRO A 59 10.12 -0.48 -17.02
CA PRO A 59 9.36 -0.68 -15.78
C PRO A 59 8.62 0.59 -15.37
N LEU A 60 7.34 0.44 -15.05
CA LEU A 60 6.37 1.46 -14.67
C LEU A 60 5.95 1.26 -13.21
N SER A 61 5.52 2.32 -12.52
CA SER A 61 5.12 2.27 -11.11
C SER A 61 3.60 2.17 -10.97
N PHE A 62 3.12 1.02 -10.49
CA PHE A 62 1.70 0.75 -10.32
C PHE A 62 1.32 0.57 -8.85
N ILE A 63 0.21 1.18 -8.45
CA ILE A 63 -0.40 0.94 -7.13
C ILE A 63 -1.01 -0.47 -7.15
N PHE A 64 -0.72 -1.26 -6.11
CA PHE A 64 -1.38 -2.53 -5.86
C PHE A 64 -2.61 -2.28 -4.99
N ASP A 65 -3.81 -2.53 -5.53
CA ASP A 65 -5.06 -2.06 -4.96
C ASP A 65 -6.14 -3.13 -4.98
N THR A 66 -6.62 -3.55 -3.81
CA THR A 66 -7.76 -4.47 -3.68
C THR A 66 -9.11 -3.79 -3.84
N GLY A 67 -9.14 -2.46 -3.80
CA GLY A 67 -10.32 -1.63 -4.02
C GLY A 67 -10.62 -1.34 -5.50
N ASP A 68 -9.76 -1.77 -6.43
CA ASP A 68 -10.00 -1.73 -7.87
C ASP A 68 -10.11 -3.14 -8.46
N LYS A 69 -10.92 -3.27 -9.51
CA LYS A 69 -11.09 -4.54 -10.22
C LYS A 69 -10.02 -4.76 -11.27
N ASP A 70 -9.87 -3.78 -12.14
CA ASP A 70 -9.18 -3.87 -13.42
C ASP A 70 -7.72 -3.39 -13.32
N ALA A 71 -6.92 -3.69 -14.34
CA ALA A 71 -5.65 -3.02 -14.55
C ALA A 71 -5.89 -1.70 -15.30
N ILE A 72 -5.49 -0.61 -14.68
CA ILE A 72 -5.66 0.76 -15.15
C ILE A 72 -4.30 1.35 -15.47
N VAL A 73 -4.14 2.03 -16.60
CA VAL A 73 -2.96 2.81 -16.95
C VAL A 73 -3.28 4.32 -16.94
N ASP A 74 -2.30 5.17 -16.60
CA ASP A 74 -2.46 6.60 -16.74
C ASP A 74 -2.75 7.00 -18.20
N LEU A 75 -3.75 7.85 -18.42
CA LEU A 75 -4.23 8.19 -19.76
C LEU A 75 -3.16 8.91 -20.62
N LYS A 76 -2.33 9.75 -20.01
CA LYS A 76 -1.24 10.43 -20.73
C LYS A 76 -0.15 9.44 -21.11
N LEU A 77 0.20 8.56 -20.17
CA LEU A 77 1.15 7.48 -20.42
C LEU A 77 0.63 6.52 -21.49
N ALA A 78 -0.63 6.12 -21.45
CA ALA A 78 -1.23 5.27 -22.48
C ALA A 78 -1.07 5.86 -23.89
N ARG A 79 -1.28 7.18 -24.03
CA ARG A 79 -1.06 7.90 -25.29
C ARG A 79 0.41 7.92 -25.70
N SER A 80 1.32 8.19 -24.79
CA SER A 80 2.77 8.23 -25.06
C SER A 80 3.33 6.86 -25.45
N LEU A 81 2.76 5.77 -24.93
CA LEU A 81 3.09 4.39 -25.30
C LEU A 81 2.41 3.95 -26.62
N GLY A 82 1.59 4.81 -27.23
CA GLY A 82 0.88 4.48 -28.46
C GLY A 82 -0.18 3.38 -28.30
N LEU A 83 -0.77 3.24 -27.10
CA LEU A 83 -1.79 2.23 -26.86
C LEU A 83 -3.07 2.55 -27.63
N LYS A 84 -3.78 1.50 -28.09
CA LYS A 84 -5.05 1.67 -28.81
C LYS A 84 -6.16 2.00 -27.83
N LEU A 85 -6.60 3.25 -27.84
CA LEU A 85 -7.73 3.74 -27.03
C LEU A 85 -9.02 3.69 -27.82
N GLN A 86 -10.10 3.18 -27.21
CA GLN A 86 -11.38 3.02 -27.84
C GLN A 86 -12.54 3.44 -26.93
N GLY A 87 -13.42 4.27 -27.49
CA GLY A 87 -14.60 4.76 -26.78
C GLY A 87 -14.25 5.69 -25.63
N GLU A 88 -15.28 6.24 -25.03
CA GLU A 88 -15.17 7.05 -23.81
C GLU A 88 -15.86 6.31 -22.68
N VAL A 89 -15.25 6.32 -21.49
CA VAL A 89 -15.81 5.75 -20.26
C VAL A 89 -15.83 6.80 -19.15
N HIS A 90 -16.82 6.70 -18.28
CA HIS A 90 -16.90 7.48 -17.06
C HIS A 90 -16.88 6.51 -15.88
N ILE A 91 -15.81 6.56 -15.09
CA ILE A 91 -15.60 5.65 -13.95
C ILE A 91 -15.70 6.47 -12.68
N GLY A 92 -16.54 6.04 -11.76
CA GLY A 92 -16.56 6.54 -10.38
C GLY A 92 -15.28 6.13 -9.67
N GLY A 93 -14.79 6.99 -8.79
CA GLY A 93 -13.65 6.67 -7.93
C GLY A 93 -14.00 6.79 -6.45
N ALA A 94 -12.99 6.82 -5.60
CA ALA A 94 -13.16 7.06 -4.16
C ALA A 94 -13.79 8.45 -3.88
N GLY A 95 -13.44 9.47 -4.67
CA GLY A 95 -14.02 10.80 -4.57
C GLY A 95 -15.41 10.94 -5.23
N PRO A 96 -16.08 12.08 -5.03
CA PRO A 96 -17.46 12.30 -5.49
C PRO A 96 -17.62 12.51 -7.00
N GLY A 97 -16.53 12.70 -7.74
CA GLY A 97 -16.52 12.90 -9.18
C GLY A 97 -16.32 11.60 -9.95
N SER A 98 -16.45 11.71 -11.28
CA SER A 98 -16.09 10.63 -12.21
C SER A 98 -14.85 10.98 -12.99
N LEU A 99 -14.03 9.97 -13.31
CA LEU A 99 -12.92 10.07 -14.21
C LEU A 99 -13.37 9.75 -15.63
N ARG A 100 -12.99 10.62 -16.57
CA ARG A 100 -13.22 10.40 -18.00
C ARG A 100 -12.00 9.74 -18.59
N GLY A 101 -12.17 8.55 -19.15
CA GLY A 101 -11.10 7.79 -19.75
C GLY A 101 -11.51 7.06 -21.01
N SER A 102 -10.78 5.99 -21.34
CA SER A 102 -11.01 5.14 -22.52
C SER A 102 -10.73 3.69 -22.20
N HIS A 103 -11.38 2.78 -22.92
CA HIS A 103 -10.93 1.40 -22.95
C HIS A 103 -9.58 1.29 -23.67
N VAL A 104 -8.73 0.38 -23.19
CA VAL A 104 -7.48 -0.01 -23.84
C VAL A 104 -7.68 -1.32 -24.58
N ARG A 105 -7.14 -1.42 -25.80
CA ARG A 105 -7.18 -2.62 -26.61
C ARG A 105 -5.76 -3.10 -26.94
N ASP A 106 -5.60 -4.41 -27.01
CA ASP A 106 -4.37 -5.08 -27.45
C ASP A 106 -3.13 -4.67 -26.64
N ALA A 107 -3.31 -4.37 -25.35
CA ALA A 107 -2.23 -4.11 -24.42
C ALA A 107 -2.22 -5.13 -23.29
N SER A 108 -1.04 -5.64 -22.96
CA SER A 108 -0.84 -6.58 -21.87
C SER A 108 0.11 -6.01 -20.83
N LEU A 109 -0.18 -6.31 -19.56
CA LEU A 109 0.63 -5.97 -18.41
C LEU A 109 1.35 -7.22 -17.91
N SER A 110 2.61 -7.08 -17.56
CA SER A 110 3.40 -8.10 -16.86
C SER A 110 4.07 -7.49 -15.64
N VAL A 111 4.02 -8.20 -14.51
CA VAL A 111 4.71 -7.78 -13.28
C VAL A 111 6.19 -8.14 -13.39
N VAL A 112 7.07 -7.18 -13.06
CA VAL A 112 8.52 -7.42 -13.09
C VAL A 112 8.89 -8.47 -12.04
N GLY A 113 9.58 -9.52 -12.46
CA GLY A 113 9.92 -10.68 -11.62
C GLY A 113 8.91 -11.82 -11.68
N LEU A 114 7.78 -11.65 -12.40
CA LEU A 114 6.80 -12.70 -12.66
C LEU A 114 6.78 -13.03 -14.15
N GLU A 115 7.67 -13.92 -14.58
CA GLU A 115 7.77 -14.30 -15.98
C GLU A 115 6.59 -15.19 -16.44
N GLY A 116 6.21 -15.03 -17.72
CA GLY A 116 5.19 -15.87 -18.37
C GLY A 116 3.75 -15.58 -17.93
N ASN A 117 3.52 -14.63 -17.04
CA ASN A 117 2.17 -14.18 -16.64
C ASN A 117 1.90 -12.79 -17.22
N THR A 118 0.85 -12.69 -18.00
CA THR A 118 0.38 -11.41 -18.55
C THR A 118 -1.13 -11.29 -18.36
N GLN A 119 -1.60 -10.06 -18.19
CA GLN A 119 -3.03 -9.76 -18.16
C GLN A 119 -3.35 -8.53 -19.01
N PRO A 120 -4.58 -8.38 -19.50
CA PRO A 120 -4.95 -7.21 -20.28
C PRO A 120 -4.91 -5.93 -19.42
N VAL A 121 -4.48 -4.83 -20.02
CA VAL A 121 -4.79 -3.47 -19.52
C VAL A 121 -6.16 -3.12 -20.08
N VAL A 122 -7.09 -2.76 -19.21
CA VAL A 122 -8.51 -2.61 -19.57
C VAL A 122 -8.88 -1.15 -19.75
N LEU A 123 -8.38 -0.27 -18.88
CA LEU A 123 -8.77 1.13 -18.81
C LEU A 123 -7.55 2.06 -18.85
N ALA A 124 -7.73 3.23 -19.44
CA ALA A 124 -6.84 4.36 -19.34
C ALA A 124 -7.59 5.53 -18.70
N LEU A 125 -7.16 5.95 -17.50
CA LEU A 125 -7.77 7.01 -16.69
C LEU A 125 -6.75 8.09 -16.34
N PRO A 126 -7.17 9.37 -16.17
CA PRO A 126 -6.26 10.42 -15.71
C PRO A 126 -5.89 10.18 -14.23
N LEU A 127 -4.60 9.96 -13.96
CA LEU A 127 -4.04 9.74 -12.62
C LEU A 127 -3.14 10.88 -12.17
N ASP A 128 -3.09 11.99 -12.90
CA ASP A 128 -2.20 13.13 -12.64
C ASP A 128 -2.30 13.68 -11.22
N ASP A 129 -3.54 13.75 -10.68
CA ASP A 129 -3.80 14.29 -9.35
C ASP A 129 -3.21 13.44 -8.21
N LEU A 130 -2.82 12.20 -8.50
CA LEU A 130 -2.20 11.32 -7.52
C LEU A 130 -0.72 11.64 -7.34
N ARG A 131 -0.01 11.98 -8.42
CA ARG A 131 1.46 12.17 -8.41
C ARG A 131 1.97 13.14 -7.36
N PRO A 132 1.43 14.38 -7.24
CA PRO A 132 1.86 15.31 -6.20
C PRO A 132 1.61 14.82 -4.78
N ARG A 133 0.58 14.01 -4.57
CA ARG A 133 0.20 13.46 -3.26
C ARG A 133 1.08 12.29 -2.85
N PHE A 134 1.62 11.56 -3.81
CA PHE A 134 2.57 10.47 -3.58
C PHE A 134 4.02 10.94 -3.60
N GLY A 135 4.30 12.09 -4.26
CA GLY A 135 5.65 12.55 -4.52
C GLY A 135 6.42 11.56 -5.39
N HIS A 136 5.73 10.96 -6.35
CA HIS A 136 6.27 9.91 -7.24
C HIS A 136 5.39 9.76 -8.48
N ASP A 137 5.96 9.24 -9.56
CA ASP A 137 5.18 8.84 -10.73
C ASP A 137 4.23 7.70 -10.36
N ILE A 138 2.96 7.90 -10.70
CA ILE A 138 1.92 6.88 -10.66
C ILE A 138 1.50 6.63 -12.09
N ASP A 139 1.87 5.46 -12.60
CA ASP A 139 1.68 5.07 -13.99
C ASP A 139 0.42 4.24 -14.19
N GLY A 140 -0.11 3.67 -13.09
CA GLY A 140 -1.33 2.87 -13.14
C GLY A 140 -1.71 2.25 -11.80
N ILE A 141 -2.72 1.39 -11.86
CA ILE A 141 -3.26 0.61 -10.75
C ILE A 141 -3.40 -0.84 -11.23
N ILE A 142 -3.12 -1.80 -10.35
CA ILE A 142 -3.33 -3.22 -10.58
C ILE A 142 -4.25 -3.77 -9.51
N GLY A 143 -5.38 -4.35 -9.94
CA GLY A 143 -6.50 -4.68 -9.08
C GLY A 143 -6.78 -6.18 -8.91
N ALA A 144 -8.01 -6.47 -8.49
CA ALA A 144 -8.49 -7.81 -8.14
C ALA A 144 -8.33 -8.85 -9.24
N ASP A 145 -8.39 -8.45 -10.53
CA ASP A 145 -8.23 -9.37 -11.66
C ASP A 145 -6.82 -9.98 -11.74
N PHE A 146 -5.81 -9.27 -11.23
CA PHE A 146 -4.48 -9.86 -11.03
C PHE A 146 -4.45 -10.71 -9.75
N ILE A 147 -4.97 -10.16 -8.65
CA ILE A 147 -4.89 -10.77 -7.31
C ILE A 147 -5.49 -12.18 -7.32
N LYS A 148 -6.66 -12.37 -7.95
CA LYS A 148 -7.37 -13.66 -8.01
C LYS A 148 -6.64 -14.79 -8.74
N GLN A 149 -5.54 -14.48 -9.43
CA GLN A 149 -4.75 -15.51 -10.12
C GLN A 149 -3.84 -16.29 -9.15
N PHE A 150 -3.60 -15.74 -7.95
CA PHE A 150 -2.67 -16.26 -6.95
C PHE A 150 -3.34 -16.35 -5.57
N VAL A 151 -2.64 -16.94 -4.59
CA VAL A 151 -2.77 -16.51 -3.22
C VAL A 151 -1.65 -15.49 -2.98
N VAL A 152 -2.05 -14.25 -2.69
CA VAL A 152 -1.09 -13.15 -2.51
C VAL A 152 -0.82 -12.96 -1.03
N GLU A 153 0.43 -13.15 -0.63
CA GLU A 153 0.93 -12.80 0.70
C GLU A 153 1.56 -11.41 0.63
N VAL A 154 1.08 -10.49 1.44
CA VAL A 154 1.59 -9.13 1.58
C VAL A 154 2.38 -9.04 2.88
N ASP A 155 3.69 -8.95 2.78
CA ASP A 155 4.60 -8.77 3.91
C ASP A 155 5.09 -7.32 3.95
N TYR A 156 4.44 -6.49 4.74
CA TYR A 156 4.77 -5.07 4.84
C TYR A 156 6.13 -4.80 5.49
N LEU A 157 6.58 -5.67 6.41
CA LEU A 157 7.87 -5.48 7.08
C LEU A 157 9.02 -5.81 6.15
N ALA A 158 8.92 -6.91 5.40
CA ALA A 158 9.92 -7.29 4.39
C ALA A 158 9.76 -6.48 3.09
N ARG A 159 8.64 -5.77 2.88
CA ARG A 159 8.27 -5.03 1.67
C ARG A 159 8.27 -5.92 0.42
N VAL A 160 7.62 -7.07 0.52
CA VAL A 160 7.48 -8.01 -0.58
C VAL A 160 6.04 -8.52 -0.70
N LEU A 161 5.61 -8.74 -1.93
CA LEU A 161 4.49 -9.62 -2.24
C LEU A 161 5.07 -11.01 -2.53
N ARG A 162 4.47 -12.06 -1.93
CA ARG A 162 4.75 -13.44 -2.32
C ARG A 162 3.54 -14.00 -3.03
N LEU A 163 3.72 -14.35 -4.30
CA LEU A 163 2.67 -14.87 -5.16
C LEU A 163 2.75 -16.40 -5.14
N HIS A 164 1.82 -17.02 -4.42
CA HIS A 164 1.74 -18.48 -4.31
C HIS A 164 0.83 -19.04 -5.41
N ASN A 165 1.16 -20.22 -5.92
CA ASN A 165 0.28 -20.97 -6.78
C ASN A 165 -1.01 -21.31 -6.00
N LYS A 166 -2.16 -20.80 -6.45
CA LYS A 166 -3.43 -20.92 -5.73
C LYS A 166 -3.89 -22.37 -5.53
N ASP A 167 -3.55 -23.27 -6.47
CA ASP A 167 -3.99 -24.68 -6.44
C ASP A 167 -3.13 -25.52 -5.50
N LYS A 168 -1.90 -25.09 -5.24
CA LYS A 168 -0.91 -25.79 -4.39
C LYS A 168 -0.71 -25.15 -3.01
N PHE A 169 -1.26 -23.95 -2.80
CA PHE A 169 -1.08 -23.22 -1.53
C PHE A 169 -1.77 -23.93 -0.36
N GLY A 170 -1.00 -24.19 0.70
CA GLY A 170 -1.48 -24.63 1.99
C GLY A 170 -0.98 -23.69 3.07
N TYR A 171 -1.89 -23.12 3.86
CA TYR A 171 -1.52 -22.30 5.00
C TYR A 171 -1.26 -23.17 6.23
N SER A 172 -0.11 -22.98 6.86
CA SER A 172 0.29 -23.71 8.08
C SER A 172 0.77 -22.78 9.22
N GLY A 173 0.58 -21.46 9.06
CA GLY A 173 0.93 -20.45 10.07
C GLY A 173 -0.09 -20.36 11.20
N SER A 174 0.08 -19.35 12.06
CA SER A 174 -0.75 -19.09 13.25
C SER A 174 -1.77 -17.98 13.05
N GLY A 175 -1.89 -17.43 11.84
CA GLY A 175 -2.83 -16.37 11.52
C GLY A 175 -4.28 -16.84 11.55
N GLU A 176 -5.18 -15.91 11.74
CA GLU A 176 -6.62 -16.17 11.73
C GLU A 176 -7.16 -16.19 10.30
N ILE A 177 -7.93 -17.21 9.98
CA ILE A 177 -8.60 -17.37 8.70
C ILE A 177 -9.98 -16.76 8.79
N ILE A 178 -10.23 -15.71 8.03
CA ILE A 178 -11.49 -14.96 8.01
C ILE A 178 -12.15 -15.14 6.63
N PRO A 179 -13.41 -15.57 6.56
CA PRO A 179 -14.13 -15.62 5.28
C PRO A 179 -14.32 -14.22 4.72
N ILE A 180 -14.17 -14.08 3.39
CA ILE A 180 -14.45 -12.84 2.67
C ILE A 180 -15.67 -13.01 1.78
N HIS A 181 -16.37 -11.90 1.55
CA HIS A 181 -17.34 -11.76 0.49
C HIS A 181 -16.70 -10.98 -0.66
N LEU A 182 -16.88 -11.46 -1.87
CA LEU A 182 -16.46 -10.73 -3.07
C LEU A 182 -17.71 -10.19 -3.77
N ASN A 183 -17.80 -8.88 -3.94
CA ASN A 183 -18.87 -8.32 -4.76
C ASN A 183 -18.63 -8.55 -6.26
N SER A 184 -19.53 -8.10 -7.11
CA SER A 184 -19.41 -8.25 -8.57
C SER A 184 -18.21 -7.53 -9.18
N ALA A 185 -17.68 -6.51 -8.50
CA ALA A 185 -16.45 -5.80 -8.86
C ALA A 185 -15.18 -6.47 -8.32
N GLY A 186 -15.30 -7.53 -7.50
CA GLY A 186 -14.16 -8.25 -6.91
C GLY A 186 -13.62 -7.59 -5.64
N HIS A 187 -14.31 -6.62 -5.05
CA HIS A 187 -13.90 -6.02 -3.78
C HIS A 187 -14.09 -7.03 -2.64
N PRO A 188 -13.04 -7.32 -1.86
CA PRO A 188 -13.12 -8.25 -0.73
C PRO A 188 -13.64 -7.53 0.51
N SER A 189 -14.72 -8.01 1.10
CA SER A 189 -15.20 -7.51 2.39
C SER A 189 -15.20 -8.59 3.45
N ILE A 190 -15.12 -8.17 4.71
CA ILE A 190 -15.17 -9.03 5.90
C ILE A 190 -16.12 -8.47 6.93
N PRO A 191 -16.78 -9.33 7.70
CA PRO A 191 -17.51 -8.89 8.88
C PRO A 191 -16.53 -8.39 9.95
N ALA A 192 -16.82 -7.22 10.54
CA ALA A 192 -16.08 -6.69 11.67
C ALA A 192 -17.03 -5.96 12.63
N GLU A 193 -16.51 -5.59 13.81
CA GLU A 193 -17.27 -4.86 14.83
C GLU A 193 -16.53 -3.56 15.16
N ILE A 194 -17.24 -2.44 15.18
CA ILE A 194 -16.71 -1.18 15.69
C ILE A 194 -17.34 -0.86 17.05
N THR A 195 -16.57 -0.28 17.94
CA THR A 195 -17.06 0.23 19.22
C THR A 195 -16.78 1.73 19.31
N VAL A 196 -17.84 2.52 19.43
CA VAL A 196 -17.75 3.95 19.75
C VAL A 196 -17.85 4.12 21.27
N THR A 197 -17.13 5.07 21.84
CA THR A 197 -17.11 5.28 23.29
C THR A 197 -18.52 5.47 23.87
N GLY A 198 -18.83 4.65 24.87
CA GLY A 198 -20.14 4.69 25.56
C GLY A 198 -21.26 3.96 24.83
N ARG A 199 -20.98 3.21 23.76
CA ARG A 199 -21.96 2.44 22.99
C ARG A 199 -21.58 0.95 22.93
N PRO A 200 -22.56 0.04 22.77
CA PRO A 200 -22.28 -1.35 22.48
C PRO A 200 -21.60 -1.49 21.11
N PRO A 201 -20.90 -2.61 20.85
CA PRO A 201 -20.32 -2.91 19.54
C PRO A 201 -21.39 -2.93 18.43
N ILE A 202 -21.02 -2.38 17.28
CA ILE A 202 -21.84 -2.29 16.07
C ILE A 202 -21.17 -3.18 15.03
N LYS A 203 -21.92 -4.09 14.43
CA LYS A 203 -21.43 -4.97 13.35
C LYS A 203 -21.57 -4.28 12.00
N GLY A 204 -20.63 -4.57 11.11
CA GLY A 204 -20.67 -4.10 9.75
C GLY A 204 -19.85 -4.98 8.82
N ASP A 205 -19.96 -4.71 7.52
CA ASP A 205 -19.20 -5.36 6.45
C ASP A 205 -18.19 -4.37 5.84
N PHE A 206 -16.89 -4.69 5.95
CA PHE A 206 -15.83 -3.74 5.66
C PHE A 206 -14.92 -4.26 4.54
N VAL A 207 -14.73 -3.43 3.52
CA VAL A 207 -13.79 -3.72 2.42
C VAL A 207 -12.35 -3.78 2.95
N ILE A 208 -11.60 -4.80 2.56
CA ILE A 208 -10.15 -4.86 2.73
C ILE A 208 -9.51 -4.08 1.61
N ASP A 209 -9.02 -2.90 1.92
CA ASP A 209 -8.57 -1.89 0.95
C ASP A 209 -7.08 -1.59 1.10
N ILE A 210 -6.24 -2.36 0.39
CA ILE A 210 -4.77 -2.16 0.36
C ILE A 210 -4.41 -0.87 -0.40
N GLY A 211 -5.26 -0.42 -1.32
CA GLY A 211 -5.12 0.83 -2.03
C GLY A 211 -5.44 2.08 -1.21
N SER A 212 -5.89 1.93 0.03
CA SER A 212 -6.17 3.05 0.94
C SER A 212 -5.05 3.25 1.95
N GLY A 213 -4.46 4.45 2.00
CA GLY A 213 -3.51 4.83 3.05
C GLY A 213 -4.14 5.19 4.40
N ALA A 214 -5.47 5.10 4.57
CA ALA A 214 -6.17 5.34 5.82
C ALA A 214 -6.08 4.14 6.78
N ALA A 215 -6.56 4.31 8.03
CA ALA A 215 -6.76 3.20 8.94
C ALA A 215 -8.16 2.60 8.76
N LEU A 216 -9.17 3.39 9.01
CA LEU A 216 -10.58 3.02 8.86
C LEU A 216 -11.34 4.17 8.21
N ALA A 217 -12.17 3.87 7.22
CA ALA A 217 -13.11 4.83 6.64
C ALA A 217 -14.51 4.25 6.73
N LEU A 218 -15.43 4.94 7.41
CA LEU A 218 -16.84 4.57 7.52
C LEU A 218 -17.62 5.27 6.43
N HIS A 219 -18.41 4.53 5.68
CA HIS A 219 -19.24 5.07 4.61
C HIS A 219 -20.38 5.93 5.17
N ARG A 220 -20.77 6.96 4.41
CA ARG A 220 -21.77 7.92 4.86
C ARG A 220 -23.09 7.26 5.30
N PRO A 221 -23.69 6.30 4.54
CA PRO A 221 -24.94 5.67 4.97
C PRO A 221 -24.82 5.02 6.36
N PHE A 222 -23.75 4.28 6.61
CA PHE A 222 -23.49 3.65 7.91
C PHE A 222 -23.27 4.68 9.03
N VAL A 223 -22.54 5.78 8.73
CA VAL A 223 -22.33 6.88 9.69
C VAL A 223 -23.67 7.54 10.09
N GLU A 224 -24.57 7.74 9.14
CA GLU A 224 -25.89 8.36 9.35
C GLU A 224 -26.85 7.40 10.06
N GLU A 225 -26.97 6.16 9.61
CA GLU A 225 -27.85 5.14 10.18
C GLU A 225 -27.50 4.85 11.65
N GLU A 226 -26.23 4.69 11.93
CA GLU A 226 -25.73 4.41 13.26
C GLU A 226 -25.48 5.67 14.11
N HIS A 227 -25.79 6.86 13.59
CA HIS A 227 -25.63 8.13 14.30
C HIS A 227 -24.25 8.29 14.93
N LEU A 228 -23.16 8.02 14.16
CA LEU A 228 -21.81 7.93 14.69
C LEU A 228 -21.17 9.30 14.96
N LEU A 229 -21.68 10.37 14.40
CA LEU A 229 -21.24 11.75 14.64
C LEU A 229 -22.11 12.44 15.71
N GLY A 230 -22.05 11.94 16.94
CA GLY A 230 -22.72 12.55 18.07
C GLY A 230 -21.93 13.72 18.68
N PRO A 231 -22.53 14.53 19.57
CA PRO A 231 -21.90 15.71 20.18
C PRO A 231 -20.70 15.35 21.08
N THR A 232 -20.62 14.12 21.56
CA THR A 232 -19.50 13.64 22.37
C THR A 232 -18.32 13.10 21.56
N GLN A 233 -18.50 12.90 20.25
CA GLN A 233 -17.46 12.39 19.37
C GLN A 233 -16.49 13.52 18.99
N LYS A 234 -15.28 13.49 19.58
CA LYS A 234 -14.23 14.45 19.21
C LYS A 234 -13.79 14.17 17.77
N THR A 235 -13.94 15.15 16.91
CA THR A 235 -13.55 15.05 15.50
C THR A 235 -12.99 16.36 14.98
N ILE A 236 -12.11 16.26 13.99
CA ILE A 236 -11.60 17.37 13.20
C ILE A 236 -12.06 17.22 11.74
N ARG A 237 -12.01 18.30 10.95
CA ARG A 237 -12.27 18.24 9.51
C ARG A 237 -11.23 17.34 8.84
N LEU A 238 -11.63 16.52 7.87
CA LEU A 238 -10.68 15.80 7.03
C LEU A 238 -9.84 16.79 6.24
N LEU A 239 -8.53 16.67 6.37
CA LEU A 239 -7.56 17.45 5.62
C LEU A 239 -7.04 16.62 4.45
N GLY A 240 -7.31 17.11 3.25
CA GLY A 240 -6.67 16.59 2.06
C GLY A 240 -7.01 15.18 1.64
N GLY A 241 -8.07 14.59 2.17
CA GLY A 241 -8.60 13.33 1.66
C GLY A 241 -8.87 13.42 0.16
N GLY A 242 -8.50 12.40 -0.56
CA GLY A 242 -8.75 12.33 -1.99
C GLY A 242 -8.24 11.04 -2.58
N GLY A 243 -9.00 10.54 -3.54
CA GLY A 243 -8.66 9.42 -4.37
C GLY A 243 -8.94 9.74 -5.83
N ALA A 244 -8.97 8.74 -6.66
CA ALA A 244 -9.48 8.88 -8.00
C ALA A 244 -10.92 9.48 -7.93
N GLY A 245 -11.20 10.50 -8.75
CA GLY A 245 -12.50 11.18 -8.75
C GLY A 245 -12.64 12.38 -7.80
N GLY A 246 -11.59 12.85 -7.14
CA GLY A 246 -11.58 14.14 -6.43
C GLY A 246 -11.44 14.09 -4.93
N LYS A 247 -11.80 15.21 -4.27
CA LYS A 247 -11.66 15.36 -2.81
C LYS A 247 -12.76 14.61 -2.07
N ILE A 248 -12.36 13.81 -1.10
CA ILE A 248 -13.23 13.15 -0.12
C ILE A 248 -13.55 14.16 1.00
N THR A 249 -14.78 14.16 1.47
CA THR A 249 -15.24 15.03 2.56
C THR A 249 -15.67 14.22 3.76
N GLY A 250 -15.43 14.76 4.95
CA GLY A 250 -15.82 14.09 6.19
C GLY A 250 -15.12 14.66 7.41
N ARG A 251 -15.29 13.95 8.50
CA ARG A 251 -14.63 14.24 9.76
C ARG A 251 -13.73 13.08 10.17
N VAL A 252 -12.60 13.39 10.76
CA VAL A 252 -11.68 12.38 11.30
C VAL A 252 -11.76 12.41 12.82
N GLY A 253 -11.96 11.27 13.41
CA GLY A 253 -11.98 11.05 14.85
C GLY A 253 -11.32 9.73 15.18
N ARG A 254 -11.58 9.23 16.40
CA ARG A 254 -11.19 7.85 16.78
C ARG A 254 -12.41 7.14 17.32
N ILE A 255 -12.60 5.91 16.92
CA ILE A 255 -13.50 4.97 17.61
C ILE A 255 -12.72 4.30 18.74
N ALA A 256 -13.43 3.73 19.73
CA ALA A 256 -12.76 3.07 20.85
C ALA A 256 -12.04 1.77 20.42
N GLU A 257 -12.66 0.99 19.55
CA GLU A 257 -12.10 -0.29 19.08
C GLU A 257 -12.64 -0.66 17.70
N LEU A 258 -11.79 -1.26 16.89
CA LEU A 258 -12.16 -2.11 15.75
C LEU A 258 -11.79 -3.55 16.09
N LYS A 259 -12.75 -4.46 15.97
CA LYS A 259 -12.53 -5.89 16.14
C LYS A 259 -12.71 -6.60 14.81
N VAL A 260 -11.66 -7.30 14.38
CA VAL A 260 -11.61 -8.12 13.17
C VAL A 260 -11.29 -9.56 13.59
N GLY A 261 -12.24 -10.47 13.44
CA GLY A 261 -12.09 -11.81 14.00
C GLY A 261 -11.83 -11.75 15.51
N THR A 262 -10.70 -12.29 15.96
CA THR A 262 -10.24 -12.23 17.35
C THR A 262 -9.36 -11.01 17.66
N PHE A 263 -8.88 -10.30 16.61
CA PHE A 263 -7.99 -9.16 16.78
C PHE A 263 -8.75 -7.90 17.21
N ARG A 264 -8.17 -7.17 18.16
CA ARG A 264 -8.64 -5.88 18.64
C ARG A 264 -7.62 -4.81 18.30
N ILE A 265 -8.08 -3.76 17.65
CA ILE A 265 -7.28 -2.59 17.29
C ILE A 265 -7.87 -1.40 18.06
N ASP A 266 -7.11 -0.92 19.06
CA ASP A 266 -7.55 0.13 19.95
C ASP A 266 -7.38 1.52 19.30
N ASN A 267 -8.39 2.37 19.48
CA ASN A 267 -8.39 3.77 19.10
C ASN A 267 -7.91 4.07 17.67
N PRO A 268 -8.34 3.32 16.63
CA PRO A 268 -7.91 3.60 15.27
C PRO A 268 -8.43 4.94 14.79
N PRO A 269 -7.59 5.75 14.10
CA PRO A 269 -8.08 6.93 13.38
C PRO A 269 -9.14 6.53 12.37
N THR A 270 -10.26 7.22 12.40
CA THR A 270 -11.45 6.83 11.64
C THR A 270 -11.99 8.04 10.88
N LEU A 271 -12.14 7.88 9.57
CA LEU A 271 -12.88 8.80 8.73
C LEU A 271 -14.37 8.48 8.84
N PHE A 272 -15.15 9.45 9.25
CA PHE A 272 -16.61 9.46 9.15
C PHE A 272 -16.99 10.23 7.89
N SER A 273 -17.26 9.52 6.80
CA SER A 273 -17.53 10.14 5.50
C SER A 273 -18.82 10.98 5.52
N GLN A 274 -18.77 12.10 4.83
CA GLN A 274 -19.93 12.99 4.56
C GLN A 274 -20.17 13.15 3.04
N ASP A 275 -19.52 12.31 2.23
CA ASP A 275 -19.65 12.36 0.78
C ASP A 275 -21.08 12.00 0.35
N LYS A 276 -21.58 12.73 -0.65
CA LYS A 276 -22.94 12.54 -1.21
C LYS A 276 -22.93 11.73 -2.50
N SER A 277 -21.76 11.40 -3.03
CA SER A 277 -21.53 10.59 -4.23
C SER A 277 -20.16 9.94 -4.16
N GLY A 278 -19.86 9.01 -5.05
CA GLY A 278 -18.63 8.21 -5.03
C GLY A 278 -18.72 7.00 -4.09
N ALA A 279 -17.60 6.28 -3.94
CA ALA A 279 -17.58 5.02 -3.20
C ALA A 279 -18.05 5.17 -1.75
N PHE A 280 -17.66 6.23 -1.05
CA PHE A 280 -18.01 6.45 0.36
C PHE A 280 -19.46 6.90 0.60
N ALA A 281 -20.24 7.14 -0.47
CA ALA A 281 -21.68 7.39 -0.40
C ALA A 281 -22.52 6.14 -0.70
N SER A 282 -21.88 5.02 -1.04
CA SER A 282 -22.54 3.74 -1.29
C SER A 282 -22.93 3.06 0.02
N SER A 283 -24.08 2.38 0.00
CA SER A 283 -24.57 1.50 1.08
C SER A 283 -24.21 0.03 0.83
N GLU A 284 -23.36 -0.26 -0.16
CA GLU A 284 -22.95 -1.62 -0.46
C GLU A 284 -22.07 -2.21 0.65
N PHE A 285 -21.27 -1.34 1.28
CA PHE A 285 -20.39 -1.66 2.41
C PHE A 285 -20.52 -0.58 3.49
N ASP A 286 -20.16 -0.95 4.71
CA ASP A 286 -20.20 -0.06 5.87
C ASP A 286 -18.92 0.77 6.01
N GLY A 287 -17.84 0.31 5.38
CA GLY A 287 -16.57 1.03 5.38
C GLY A 287 -15.42 0.26 4.75
N ASN A 288 -14.21 0.86 4.84
CA ASN A 288 -12.96 0.29 4.36
C ASN A 288 -11.94 0.19 5.49
N ILE A 289 -11.30 -0.97 5.62
CA ILE A 289 -10.10 -1.20 6.45
C ILE A 289 -8.89 -1.01 5.57
N GLY A 290 -8.10 0.03 5.83
CA GLY A 290 -6.99 0.42 4.96
C GLY A 290 -5.60 0.06 5.48
N GLY A 291 -4.59 0.52 4.73
CA GLY A 291 -3.19 0.14 4.90
C GLY A 291 -2.60 0.40 6.27
N GLN A 292 -3.05 1.42 7.03
CA GLN A 292 -2.54 1.63 8.39
C GLN A 292 -2.88 0.49 9.36
N ILE A 293 -4.01 -0.18 9.16
CA ILE A 293 -4.39 -1.37 9.94
C ILE A 293 -3.78 -2.61 9.31
N LEU A 294 -3.92 -2.76 7.98
CA LEU A 294 -3.44 -3.95 7.27
C LEU A 294 -1.93 -4.15 7.40
N SER A 295 -1.15 -3.06 7.46
CA SER A 295 0.31 -3.14 7.65
C SER A 295 0.76 -3.69 9.02
N LYS A 296 -0.17 -3.88 9.96
CA LYS A 296 0.09 -4.55 11.25
C LYS A 296 0.06 -6.08 11.15
N PHE A 297 -0.21 -6.59 9.96
CA PHE A 297 -0.31 -8.00 9.66
C PHE A 297 0.55 -8.37 8.45
N THR A 298 0.95 -9.63 8.37
CA THR A 298 1.15 -10.29 7.09
C THR A 298 -0.23 -10.71 6.61
N VAL A 299 -0.60 -10.26 5.42
CA VAL A 299 -1.96 -10.44 4.88
C VAL A 299 -1.93 -11.43 3.74
N PHE A 300 -2.72 -12.51 3.81
CA PHE A 300 -2.89 -13.44 2.71
C PHE A 300 -4.26 -13.25 2.07
N LEU A 301 -4.28 -12.92 0.79
CA LEU A 301 -5.49 -12.78 -0.03
C LEU A 301 -5.70 -14.09 -0.79
N ASP A 302 -6.62 -14.91 -0.36
CA ASP A 302 -6.97 -16.21 -0.99
C ASP A 302 -8.40 -16.16 -1.55
N TYR A 303 -8.55 -15.38 -2.63
CA TYR A 303 -9.85 -15.15 -3.28
C TYR A 303 -10.46 -16.44 -3.83
N GLY A 304 -9.60 -17.36 -4.29
CA GLY A 304 -10.05 -18.65 -4.82
C GLY A 304 -10.79 -19.51 -3.77
N ARG A 305 -10.44 -19.33 -2.49
CA ARG A 305 -11.10 -20.04 -1.37
C ARG A 305 -12.02 -19.13 -0.56
N GLY A 306 -12.27 -17.91 -1.01
CA GLY A 306 -13.16 -16.97 -0.33
C GLY A 306 -12.67 -16.61 1.08
N ARG A 307 -11.36 -16.34 1.26
CA ARG A 307 -10.81 -16.05 2.58
C ARG A 307 -9.65 -15.08 2.53
N ILE A 308 -9.47 -14.37 3.64
CA ILE A 308 -8.26 -13.65 3.99
C ILE A 308 -7.63 -14.32 5.22
N ILE A 309 -6.29 -14.27 5.34
CA ILE A 309 -5.62 -14.72 6.55
C ILE A 309 -4.82 -13.53 7.09
N LEU A 310 -5.02 -13.21 8.34
CA LEU A 310 -4.33 -12.14 9.05
C LEU A 310 -3.38 -12.73 10.09
N GLU A 311 -2.10 -12.51 9.90
CA GLU A 311 -1.05 -12.95 10.82
C GLU A 311 -0.38 -11.72 11.44
N PRO A 312 -0.55 -11.45 12.75
CA PRO A 312 0.03 -10.27 13.38
C PRO A 312 1.54 -10.23 13.21
N ASN A 313 2.06 -9.10 12.78
CA ASN A 313 3.50 -8.89 12.66
C ASN A 313 4.06 -8.11 13.87
N ALA A 314 5.36 -7.81 13.87
CA ALA A 314 6.02 -7.14 14.99
C ALA A 314 5.44 -5.75 15.32
N SER A 315 4.79 -5.08 14.35
CA SER A 315 4.18 -3.77 14.55
C SER A 315 2.72 -3.81 15.03
N PHE A 316 2.17 -5.00 15.28
CA PHE A 316 0.74 -5.15 15.65
C PHE A 316 0.32 -4.28 16.83
N LYS A 317 1.17 -4.16 17.85
CA LYS A 317 0.90 -3.38 19.06
C LYS A 317 1.26 -1.90 18.96
N ASP A 318 1.87 -1.45 17.88
CA ASP A 318 2.24 -0.05 17.72
C ASP A 318 0.99 0.83 17.57
N LEU A 319 1.04 2.03 18.10
CA LEU A 319 -0.04 3.01 17.94
C LEU A 319 -0.18 3.43 16.47
N ILE A 320 -1.42 3.62 16.03
CA ILE A 320 -1.71 4.14 14.70
C ILE A 320 -1.80 5.67 14.76
N SER A 321 -0.92 6.36 14.03
CA SER A 321 -0.87 7.82 13.92
C SER A 321 -0.98 8.52 15.27
N PRO A 322 0.04 8.39 16.15
CA PRO A 322 -0.01 8.92 17.51
C PRO A 322 -0.01 10.45 17.56
N ALA A 323 0.52 11.10 16.54
CA ALA A 323 0.61 12.55 16.43
C ALA A 323 0.33 13.03 15.01
N SER A 324 0.01 14.30 14.86
CA SER A 324 -0.22 14.98 13.59
C SER A 324 0.31 16.40 13.67
N SER A 325 0.94 16.85 12.58
CA SER A 325 1.31 18.26 12.39
C SER A 325 0.11 19.13 11.98
N GLY A 326 -0.94 18.54 11.43
CA GLY A 326 -2.04 19.27 10.82
C GLY A 326 -1.72 19.83 9.44
N LEU A 327 -0.64 19.38 8.80
CA LEU A 327 -0.22 19.78 7.47
C LEU A 327 -0.71 18.79 6.40
N LYS A 328 -1.12 19.35 5.26
CA LYS A 328 -1.16 18.64 3.99
C LYS A 328 -0.05 19.17 3.10
N LEU A 329 0.86 18.31 2.71
CA LEU A 329 1.94 18.60 1.79
C LEU A 329 1.67 17.97 0.42
N VAL A 330 2.16 18.64 -0.62
CA VAL A 330 2.25 18.10 -1.98
C VAL A 330 3.69 18.23 -2.47
N ALA A 331 4.12 17.27 -3.27
CA ALA A 331 5.42 17.29 -3.91
C ALA A 331 5.28 17.85 -5.34
N GLU A 332 6.11 18.81 -5.69
CA GLU A 332 6.12 19.50 -6.96
C GLU A 332 7.47 19.35 -7.67
N GLY A 333 7.53 19.79 -8.93
CA GLY A 333 8.67 19.60 -9.81
C GLY A 333 8.67 18.24 -10.50
N SER A 334 9.51 18.10 -11.53
CA SER A 334 9.65 16.85 -12.29
C SER A 334 10.33 15.73 -11.50
N ASP A 335 11.00 16.09 -10.41
CA ASP A 335 11.71 15.18 -9.49
C ASP A 335 10.97 14.98 -8.16
N TYR A 336 9.83 15.66 -7.95
CA TYR A 336 9.03 15.63 -6.73
C TYR A 336 9.82 16.01 -5.46
N LYS A 337 10.80 16.92 -5.57
CA LYS A 337 11.68 17.32 -4.47
C LYS A 337 11.34 18.69 -3.86
N THR A 338 10.29 19.33 -4.34
CA THR A 338 9.76 20.58 -3.80
C THR A 338 8.49 20.29 -3.00
N PHE A 339 8.54 20.44 -1.68
CA PHE A 339 7.38 20.16 -0.81
C PHE A 339 6.67 21.43 -0.41
N ARG A 340 5.47 21.62 -0.92
CA ARG A 340 4.64 22.79 -0.64
C ARG A 340 3.50 22.46 0.31
N VAL A 341 3.25 23.36 1.25
CA VAL A 341 2.06 23.32 2.10
C VAL A 341 0.83 23.62 1.24
N GLU A 342 -0.02 22.64 1.04
CA GLU A 342 -1.26 22.78 0.25
C GLU A 342 -2.41 23.27 1.12
N GLU A 343 -2.57 22.67 2.30
CA GLU A 343 -3.68 22.93 3.21
C GLU A 343 -3.24 22.66 4.66
N MET A 344 -3.92 23.26 5.64
CA MET A 344 -3.69 23.04 7.05
C MET A 344 -5.00 22.94 7.81
N LEU A 345 -4.97 22.21 8.91
CA LEU A 345 -6.05 22.24 9.90
C LEU A 345 -5.96 23.51 10.73
N GLU A 346 -7.12 24.10 10.99
CA GLU A 346 -7.26 25.12 12.02
C GLU A 346 -6.92 24.52 13.41
N ASP A 347 -6.41 25.32 14.32
CA ASP A 347 -6.02 24.90 15.68
C ASP A 347 -5.06 23.71 15.74
N SER A 348 -4.17 23.61 14.74
CA SER A 348 -3.15 22.56 14.63
C SER A 348 -1.75 23.06 14.98
N PRO A 349 -0.80 22.16 15.27
CA PRO A 349 0.60 22.54 15.45
C PRO A 349 1.17 23.37 14.31
N ALA A 350 0.74 23.11 13.08
CA ALA A 350 1.18 23.87 11.90
C ALA A 350 0.71 25.33 11.93
N THR A 351 -0.57 25.57 12.26
CA THR A 351 -1.11 26.94 12.38
C THR A 351 -0.53 27.68 13.56
N GLU A 352 -0.37 27.01 14.69
CA GLU A 352 0.27 27.58 15.91
C GLU A 352 1.73 27.95 15.68
N ALA A 353 2.43 27.15 14.87
CA ALA A 353 3.81 27.43 14.47
C ALA A 353 3.93 28.57 13.43
N GLY A 354 2.82 29.09 12.90
CA GLY A 354 2.77 30.17 11.93
C GLY A 354 3.06 29.76 10.48
N LEU A 355 2.94 28.46 10.16
CA LEU A 355 2.96 28.00 8.76
C LEU A 355 1.75 28.53 7.99
N GLN A 356 1.85 28.61 6.68
CA GLN A 356 0.79 29.07 5.78
C GLN A 356 0.70 28.21 4.51
N PRO A 357 -0.49 28.09 3.90
CA PRO A 357 -0.60 27.53 2.56
C PRO A 357 0.30 28.29 1.57
N GLY A 358 1.00 27.57 0.72
CA GLY A 358 1.99 28.10 -0.21
C GLY A 358 3.43 28.10 0.31
N ASP A 359 3.66 27.92 1.60
CA ASP A 359 5.01 27.74 2.14
C ASP A 359 5.70 26.53 1.50
N VAL A 360 6.99 26.68 1.20
CA VAL A 360 7.82 25.60 0.67
C VAL A 360 8.83 25.17 1.74
N ILE A 361 8.82 23.90 2.12
CA ILE A 361 9.75 23.33 3.07
C ILE A 361 11.13 23.21 2.41
N LEU A 362 12.15 23.88 2.95
CA LEU A 362 13.52 23.83 2.45
C LEU A 362 14.36 22.80 3.20
N SER A 363 14.14 22.68 4.53
CA SER A 363 14.81 21.68 5.36
C SER A 363 13.97 21.32 6.58
N VAL A 364 14.23 20.16 7.15
CA VAL A 364 13.71 19.69 8.44
C VAL A 364 14.84 19.10 9.26
N ASP A 365 15.03 19.58 10.51
CA ASP A 365 16.07 19.12 11.44
C ASP A 365 17.48 19.10 10.82
N GLY A 366 17.77 20.11 10.01
CA GLY A 366 19.05 20.25 9.30
C GLY A 366 19.22 19.42 8.03
N ARG A 367 18.26 18.55 7.68
CA ARG A 367 18.26 17.79 6.42
C ARG A 367 17.56 18.61 5.33
N MET A 368 18.20 18.75 4.18
CA MET A 368 17.59 19.43 3.03
C MET A 368 16.37 18.65 2.53
N ALA A 369 15.29 19.36 2.25
CA ALA A 369 14.06 18.76 1.73
C ALA A 369 14.30 17.99 0.41
N ALA A 370 15.15 18.52 -0.47
CA ALA A 370 15.53 17.86 -1.72
C ALA A 370 16.17 16.47 -1.56
N GLU A 371 16.71 16.16 -0.38
CA GLU A 371 17.30 14.85 -0.05
C GLU A 371 16.25 13.84 0.46
N LEU A 372 15.02 14.30 0.70
CA LEU A 372 13.94 13.51 1.24
C LEU A 372 12.97 13.05 0.14
N THR A 373 12.15 12.08 0.48
CA THR A 373 10.88 11.81 -0.20
C THR A 373 9.74 12.44 0.57
N LEU A 374 8.59 12.66 -0.07
CA LEU A 374 7.39 13.13 0.62
C LEU A 374 7.02 12.19 1.79
N THR A 375 7.09 10.89 1.56
CA THR A 375 6.84 9.86 2.61
C THR A 375 7.76 10.06 3.81
N THR A 376 9.07 10.18 3.59
CA THR A 376 10.04 10.38 4.69
C THR A 376 9.79 11.69 5.42
N LEU A 377 9.47 12.78 4.71
CA LEU A 377 9.14 14.06 5.32
C LEU A 377 7.89 13.96 6.21
N LEU A 378 6.83 13.30 5.72
CA LEU A 378 5.62 13.08 6.50
C LEU A 378 5.87 12.22 7.74
N GLU A 379 6.65 11.14 7.62
CA GLU A 379 7.06 10.29 8.75
C GLU A 379 7.84 11.06 9.83
N ILE A 380 8.70 12.01 9.44
CA ILE A 380 9.38 12.89 10.37
C ILE A 380 8.35 13.78 11.08
N LEU A 381 7.45 14.42 10.33
CA LEU A 381 6.46 15.36 10.84
C LEU A 381 5.27 14.70 11.58
N GLU A 382 5.23 13.37 11.68
CA GLU A 382 4.31 12.62 12.54
C GLU A 382 4.91 12.30 13.92
N LYS A 383 6.21 12.53 14.15
CA LYS A 383 6.85 12.26 15.46
C LYS A 383 6.53 13.35 16.45
N PRO A 384 6.08 13.02 17.67
CA PRO A 384 5.66 14.01 18.67
C PRO A 384 6.86 14.68 19.40
N VAL A 385 7.79 15.23 18.62
CA VAL A 385 8.97 15.97 19.08
C VAL A 385 9.09 17.29 18.33
N PRO A 386 9.75 18.31 18.89
CA PRO A 386 9.98 19.57 18.19
C PRO A 386 10.84 19.36 16.93
N HIS A 387 10.35 19.80 15.76
CA HIS A 387 11.07 19.82 14.51
C HIS A 387 11.42 21.24 14.10
N LYS A 388 12.67 21.48 13.70
CA LYS A 388 13.13 22.76 13.17
C LYS A 388 12.98 22.77 11.65
N LEU A 389 12.12 23.64 11.13
CA LEU A 389 11.87 23.80 9.71
C LEU A 389 12.52 25.09 9.20
N SER A 390 13.21 25.01 8.07
CA SER A 390 13.48 26.18 7.22
C SER A 390 12.44 26.20 6.10
N VAL A 391 11.76 27.33 5.95
CA VAL A 391 10.60 27.46 5.06
C VAL A 391 10.76 28.70 4.20
N ARG A 392 10.46 28.59 2.90
CA ARG A 392 10.38 29.72 1.99
C ARG A 392 8.96 30.18 1.85
N ARG A 393 8.72 31.48 2.12
CA ARG A 393 7.44 32.18 1.93
C ARG A 393 7.68 33.39 1.03
N GLY A 394 7.25 33.32 -0.23
CA GLY A 394 7.65 34.28 -1.23
C GLY A 394 9.18 34.34 -1.39
N GLU A 395 9.76 35.50 -1.15
CA GLU A 395 11.23 35.71 -1.21
C GLU A 395 11.92 35.53 0.17
N GLN A 396 11.16 35.35 1.24
CA GLN A 396 11.71 35.24 2.59
C GLN A 396 11.98 33.81 3.00
N THR A 397 13.04 33.57 3.73
CA THR A 397 13.31 32.31 4.44
C THR A 397 13.03 32.47 5.94
N LEU A 398 12.17 31.63 6.45
CA LEU A 398 11.72 31.63 7.85
C LEU A 398 12.25 30.39 8.57
N GLN A 399 12.54 30.53 9.86
CA GLN A 399 12.84 29.42 10.75
C GLN A 399 11.63 29.19 11.67
N ILE A 400 11.07 28.01 11.61
CA ILE A 400 9.83 27.65 12.31
C ILE A 400 10.08 26.39 13.13
N THR A 401 9.58 26.38 14.38
CA THR A 401 9.58 25.15 15.18
C THR A 401 8.16 24.58 15.21
N LEU A 402 8.01 23.36 14.76
CA LEU A 402 6.76 22.62 14.70
C LEU A 402 6.81 21.41 15.64
N THR A 403 5.86 21.28 16.55
CA THR A 403 5.76 20.13 17.45
C THR A 403 4.45 19.40 17.23
N PRO A 404 4.45 18.29 16.47
CA PRO A 404 3.26 17.49 16.26
C PRO A 404 2.68 16.94 17.56
N ARG A 405 1.37 16.85 17.64
CA ARG A 405 0.64 16.29 18.80
C ARG A 405 -0.60 15.50 18.36
N GLN A 406 -1.16 14.76 19.28
CA GLN A 406 -2.47 14.15 19.07
C GLN A 406 -3.55 15.22 18.94
N LEU A 407 -4.31 15.20 17.83
CA LEU A 407 -5.39 16.15 17.55
C LEU A 407 -6.77 15.57 17.88
N ILE A 408 -6.90 14.26 17.84
CA ILE A 408 -8.15 13.50 18.08
C ILE A 408 -7.92 12.35 19.04
#